data_68bab3e7694e7f912fa34da8ee02427b
#
_entry.id   68bab3e7694e7f912fa34da8ee02427b
#
_cell.length_a   1.000
_cell.length_b   1.000
_cell.length_c   1.000
_cell.angle_alpha   90.00
_cell.angle_beta   90.00
_cell.angle_gamma   90.00
#
_symmetry.space_group_name_H-M   'P 1'
#
loop_
_entity.id
_entity.type
_entity.pdbx_description
1 polymer ?
#
loop_
_entity_poly.entity_id
_entity_poly.type
_entity_poly.pdbx_seq_one_letter_code
_entity_poly.pdbx_strand_id
1 'polypeptide(L)'
;MNTLTLQATFCGLLHGLGKLAFRADKTATGLLADLPDTPEWAAVRGGAAAGSDAARCAAFARSLSVTADTPAAEPASTRYRPLRSIFSHLNGEHPGYSVPAARPDGALHDPVQDAPDIPAAVYRELYQELTGQLTGLQFSPAQANALLGLLESQCSALPASTAREEDRDISLYDQLKLTAALAACVSEYLQQADAFSLLDTPAELRREPAFLLYTADFSRIQRFIYTVHTEGA
;
A
#
# COMPACT_ATOMS: atom_id res chain seq x y z
N MET A 1 -9.72 -3.20 18.08
CA MET A 1 -9.59 -3.98 16.83
C MET A 1 -9.43 -5.44 17.21
N ASN A 2 -10.27 -6.31 16.71
CA ASN A 2 -10.18 -7.75 17.02
C ASN A 2 -9.04 -8.41 16.21
N THR A 3 -8.73 -9.68 16.52
CA THR A 3 -7.59 -10.39 15.91
C THR A 3 -7.74 -10.55 14.41
N LEU A 4 -8.92 -10.86 13.90
CA LEU A 4 -9.15 -11.05 12.47
C LEU A 4 -8.99 -9.73 11.70
N THR A 5 -9.54 -8.63 12.21
CA THR A 5 -9.39 -7.31 11.60
C THR A 5 -7.94 -6.89 11.57
N LEU A 6 -7.19 -7.16 12.64
CA LEU A 6 -5.75 -6.89 12.65
C LEU A 6 -5.01 -7.74 11.60
N GLN A 7 -5.33 -9.03 11.48
CA GLN A 7 -4.77 -9.89 10.44
C GLN A 7 -5.12 -9.41 9.04
N ALA A 8 -6.37 -9.02 8.78
CA ALA A 8 -6.80 -8.48 7.50
C ALA A 8 -6.07 -7.18 7.14
N THR A 9 -5.85 -6.30 8.13
CA THR A 9 -5.05 -5.07 7.98
C THR A 9 -3.61 -5.39 7.56
N PHE A 10 -2.92 -6.28 8.29
CA PHE A 10 -1.56 -6.69 7.93
C PHE A 10 -1.50 -7.37 6.56
N CYS A 11 -2.46 -8.25 6.27
CA CYS A 11 -2.55 -8.86 4.94
C CYS A 11 -2.69 -7.81 3.84
N GLY A 12 -3.51 -6.77 4.05
CA GLY A 12 -3.66 -5.66 3.11
C GLY A 12 -2.38 -4.85 2.92
N LEU A 13 -1.67 -4.52 4.02
CA LEU A 13 -0.40 -3.79 3.96
C LEU A 13 0.71 -4.59 3.26
N LEU A 14 0.73 -5.90 3.38
CA LEU A 14 1.79 -6.75 2.83
C LEU A 14 1.45 -7.33 1.44
N HIS A 15 0.17 -7.29 1.04
CA HIS A 15 -0.34 -7.97 -0.16
C HIS A 15 0.40 -7.58 -1.46
N GLY A 16 0.70 -6.30 -1.63
CA GLY A 16 1.35 -5.79 -2.85
C GLY A 16 2.87 -5.92 -2.86
N LEU A 17 3.51 -6.31 -1.75
CA LEU A 17 4.97 -6.36 -1.65
C LEU A 17 5.60 -7.47 -2.50
N GLY A 18 4.81 -8.42 -2.99
CA GLY A 18 5.26 -9.36 -4.02
C GLY A 18 5.76 -8.69 -5.31
N LYS A 19 5.25 -7.49 -5.63
CA LYS A 19 5.74 -6.69 -6.76
C LYS A 19 7.16 -6.19 -6.52
N LEU A 20 7.47 -5.79 -5.29
CA LEU A 20 8.84 -5.40 -4.91
C LEU A 20 9.79 -6.59 -5.03
N ALA A 21 9.39 -7.78 -4.55
CA ALA A 21 10.16 -9.00 -4.71
C ALA A 21 10.40 -9.33 -6.20
N PHE A 22 9.38 -9.23 -7.04
CA PHE A 22 9.48 -9.44 -8.48
C PHE A 22 10.46 -8.44 -9.12
N ARG A 23 10.41 -7.16 -8.77
CA ARG A 23 11.31 -6.13 -9.29
C ARG A 23 12.75 -6.28 -8.76
N ALA A 24 12.92 -6.93 -7.59
CA ALA A 24 14.21 -7.29 -7.01
C ALA A 24 14.81 -8.62 -7.57
N ASP A 25 14.21 -9.19 -8.62
CA ASP A 25 14.61 -10.50 -9.17
C ASP A 25 14.54 -11.65 -8.14
N LYS A 26 13.69 -11.54 -7.14
CA LYS A 26 13.42 -12.61 -6.19
C LYS A 26 12.33 -13.55 -6.73
N THR A 27 12.44 -14.81 -6.40
CA THR A 27 11.37 -15.78 -6.71
C THR A 27 10.09 -15.40 -5.98
N ALA A 28 8.96 -15.55 -6.65
CA ALA A 28 7.64 -15.04 -6.24
C ALA A 28 7.02 -15.73 -5.00
N THR A 29 7.79 -16.44 -4.18
CA THR A 29 7.32 -17.01 -2.90
C THR A 29 6.88 -15.96 -1.90
N GLY A 30 7.09 -14.68 -2.23
CA GLY A 30 6.62 -13.54 -1.49
C GLY A 30 7.51 -13.14 -0.33
N LEU A 31 7.47 -11.87 0.01
CA LEU A 31 8.21 -11.28 1.13
C LEU A 31 8.02 -12.07 2.44
N LEU A 32 6.82 -12.63 2.66
CA LEU A 32 6.49 -13.40 3.87
C LEU A 32 7.31 -14.68 4.03
N ALA A 33 7.80 -15.27 2.93
CA ALA A 33 8.63 -16.47 2.99
C ALA A 33 10.06 -16.15 3.46
N ASP A 34 10.54 -14.95 3.20
CA ASP A 34 11.88 -14.50 3.58
C ASP A 34 11.93 -13.91 5.01
N LEU A 35 10.78 -13.78 5.68
CA LEU A 35 10.70 -13.28 7.05
C LEU A 35 11.03 -14.40 8.07
N PRO A 36 11.58 -14.03 9.24
CA PRO A 36 11.92 -14.98 10.30
C PRO A 36 10.73 -15.82 10.74
N ASP A 37 11.00 -17.03 11.18
CA ASP A 37 9.98 -17.91 11.75
C ASP A 37 9.77 -17.59 13.23
N THR A 38 9.13 -16.45 13.49
CA THR A 38 8.75 -16.02 14.85
C THR A 38 7.25 -16.20 15.07
N PRO A 39 6.79 -16.32 16.32
CA PRO A 39 5.36 -16.47 16.64
C PRO A 39 4.51 -15.32 16.03
N GLU A 40 5.03 -14.10 16.02
CA GLU A 40 4.36 -12.92 15.50
C GLU A 40 4.15 -13.04 14.00
N TRP A 41 5.20 -13.41 13.26
CA TRP A 41 5.12 -13.60 11.82
C TRP A 41 4.37 -14.89 11.44
N ALA A 42 4.37 -15.90 12.30
CA ALA A 42 3.54 -17.09 12.12
C ALA A 42 2.05 -16.73 12.14
N ALA A 43 1.63 -15.82 13.03
CA ALA A 43 0.26 -15.32 13.07
C ALA A 43 -0.12 -14.55 11.79
N VAL A 44 0.79 -13.71 11.27
CA VAL A 44 0.58 -13.00 10.00
C VAL A 44 0.53 -13.98 8.82
N ARG A 45 1.47 -14.93 8.76
CA ARG A 45 1.47 -15.98 7.72
C ARG A 45 0.20 -16.83 7.78
N GLY A 46 -0.28 -17.18 8.98
CA GLY A 46 -1.53 -17.89 9.17
C GLY A 46 -2.74 -17.09 8.66
N GLY A 47 -2.78 -15.80 8.99
CA GLY A 47 -3.78 -14.87 8.46
C GLY A 47 -3.68 -14.66 6.95
N ALA A 48 -2.47 -14.73 6.39
CA ALA A 48 -2.21 -14.60 4.96
C ALA A 48 -2.31 -15.94 4.20
N ALA A 49 -2.53 -17.05 4.88
CA ALA A 49 -2.69 -18.36 4.26
C ALA A 49 -3.86 -18.33 3.25
N ALA A 50 -3.67 -18.95 2.11
CA ALA A 50 -4.70 -19.04 1.09
C ALA A 50 -5.97 -19.68 1.67
N GLY A 51 -7.12 -18.98 1.51
CA GLY A 51 -8.40 -19.42 2.05
C GLY A 51 -8.73 -18.95 3.47
N SER A 52 -7.80 -18.31 4.21
CA SER A 52 -8.15 -17.65 5.47
C SER A 52 -9.06 -16.45 5.23
N ASP A 53 -9.96 -16.15 6.17
CA ASP A 53 -10.88 -15.01 6.03
C ASP A 53 -10.13 -13.68 5.96
N ALA A 54 -9.02 -13.54 6.67
CA ALA A 54 -8.17 -12.35 6.59
C ALA A 54 -7.58 -12.15 5.19
N ALA A 55 -7.02 -13.20 4.59
CA ALA A 55 -6.48 -13.15 3.22
C ALA A 55 -7.58 -12.90 2.19
N ARG A 56 -8.75 -13.51 2.36
CA ARG A 56 -9.92 -13.31 1.48
C ARG A 56 -10.43 -11.87 1.55
N CYS A 57 -10.52 -11.27 2.76
CA CYS A 57 -10.85 -9.86 2.94
C CYS A 57 -9.83 -8.95 2.25
N ALA A 58 -8.53 -9.22 2.41
CA ALA A 58 -7.48 -8.44 1.76
C ALA A 58 -7.52 -8.58 0.22
N ALA A 59 -7.77 -9.77 -0.29
CA ALA A 59 -7.92 -10.00 -1.74
C ALA A 59 -9.14 -9.26 -2.31
N PHE A 60 -10.28 -9.30 -1.62
CA PHE A 60 -11.45 -8.53 -2.00
C PHE A 60 -11.17 -7.01 -1.95
N ALA A 61 -10.58 -6.51 -0.86
CA ALA A 61 -10.20 -5.11 -0.71
C ALA A 61 -9.27 -4.64 -1.83
N ARG A 62 -8.27 -5.47 -2.20
CA ARG A 62 -7.41 -5.18 -3.35
C ARG A 62 -8.22 -5.03 -4.63
N SER A 63 -9.21 -5.88 -4.86
CA SER A 63 -10.06 -5.79 -6.06
C SER A 63 -10.87 -4.50 -6.13
N LEU A 64 -11.04 -3.79 -5.01
CA LEU A 64 -11.66 -2.46 -4.94
C LEU A 64 -10.65 -1.32 -5.13
N SER A 65 -9.37 -1.55 -4.81
CA SER A 65 -8.30 -0.55 -4.85
C SER A 65 -7.55 -0.50 -6.19
N VAL A 66 -7.95 -1.29 -7.17
CA VAL A 66 -7.36 -1.31 -8.51
C VAL A 66 -8.46 -1.11 -9.56
N THR A 67 -8.09 -0.61 -10.72
CA THR A 67 -9.02 -0.54 -11.85
C THR A 67 -9.31 -1.93 -12.39
N ALA A 68 -10.51 -2.14 -12.94
CA ALA A 68 -10.93 -3.45 -13.47
C ALA A 68 -9.99 -3.97 -14.58
N ASP A 69 -9.36 -3.04 -15.31
CA ASP A 69 -8.48 -3.35 -16.45
C ASP A 69 -7.00 -3.49 -16.07
N THR A 70 -6.64 -3.31 -14.78
CA THR A 70 -5.25 -3.45 -14.36
C THR A 70 -4.82 -4.91 -14.47
N PRO A 71 -3.80 -5.25 -15.28
CA PRO A 71 -3.33 -6.62 -15.44
C PRO A 71 -2.88 -7.23 -14.10
N ALA A 72 -3.16 -8.50 -13.90
CA ALA A 72 -2.76 -9.21 -12.69
C ALA A 72 -1.24 -9.35 -12.54
N ALA A 73 -0.50 -9.36 -13.65
CA ALA A 73 0.96 -9.45 -13.68
C ALA A 73 1.58 -8.32 -14.48
N GLU A 74 2.72 -7.83 -14.01
CA GLU A 74 3.51 -6.82 -14.70
C GLU A 74 4.34 -7.48 -15.82
N PRO A 75 4.35 -6.91 -17.03
CA PRO A 75 5.26 -7.37 -18.08
C PRO A 75 6.73 -7.17 -17.67
N ALA A 76 7.60 -8.12 -17.98
CA ALA A 76 9.02 -8.00 -17.67
C ALA A 76 9.67 -6.77 -18.33
N SER A 77 9.17 -6.35 -19.49
CA SER A 77 9.66 -5.18 -20.24
C SER A 77 9.36 -3.83 -19.59
N THR A 78 8.40 -3.77 -18.67
CA THR A 78 7.97 -2.51 -18.03
C THR A 78 8.26 -2.46 -16.54
N ARG A 79 8.75 -3.55 -15.94
CA ARG A 79 8.83 -3.70 -14.47
C ARG A 79 9.73 -2.70 -13.75
N TYR A 80 10.63 -2.05 -14.47
CA TYR A 80 11.57 -1.07 -13.90
C TYR A 80 11.18 0.39 -14.14
N ARG A 81 10.05 0.63 -14.79
CA ARG A 81 9.58 1.98 -15.06
C ARG A 81 9.32 2.76 -13.75
N PRO A 82 9.72 4.04 -13.70
CA PRO A 82 9.53 4.86 -12.50
C PRO A 82 8.07 5.25 -12.28
N LEU A 83 7.77 5.64 -11.02
CA LEU A 83 6.51 6.30 -10.69
C LEU A 83 6.41 7.62 -11.48
N ARG A 84 5.25 7.89 -12.07
CA ARG A 84 4.95 9.17 -12.71
C ARG A 84 4.41 10.17 -11.69
N SER A 85 4.66 11.45 -11.94
CA SER A 85 4.00 12.50 -11.19
C SER A 85 2.52 12.58 -11.56
N ILE A 86 1.66 12.75 -10.55
CA ILE A 86 0.22 13.01 -10.76
C ILE A 86 -0.02 14.28 -11.60
N PHE A 87 0.91 15.24 -11.56
CA PHE A 87 0.82 16.47 -12.34
C PHE A 87 1.06 16.27 -13.85
N SER A 88 1.56 15.10 -14.27
CA SER A 88 1.71 14.76 -15.68
C SER A 88 0.39 14.80 -16.47
N HIS A 89 -0.75 14.64 -15.78
CA HIS A 89 -2.07 14.74 -16.39
C HIS A 89 -2.51 16.17 -16.70
N LEU A 90 -1.86 17.18 -16.11
CA LEU A 90 -2.28 18.57 -16.24
C LEU A 90 -1.73 19.27 -17.48
N ASN A 91 -0.53 18.93 -17.93
CA ASN A 91 0.19 19.65 -18.99
C ASN A 91 0.73 18.74 -20.11
N GLY A 92 0.40 17.44 -20.08
CA GLY A 92 0.82 16.48 -21.11
C GLY A 92 2.31 16.14 -21.06
N GLU A 93 3.06 16.64 -20.09
CA GLU A 93 4.41 16.23 -19.79
C GLU A 93 4.39 14.90 -19.01
N HIS A 94 5.51 14.19 -19.00
CA HIS A 94 5.59 12.87 -18.37
C HIS A 94 6.71 12.78 -17.33
N PRO A 95 6.79 13.72 -16.36
CA PRO A 95 7.81 13.66 -15.33
C PRO A 95 7.60 12.46 -14.43
N GLY A 96 8.69 11.81 -14.05
CA GLY A 96 8.73 10.64 -13.18
C GLY A 96 9.77 10.79 -12.08
N TYR A 97 9.69 9.91 -11.09
CA TYR A 97 10.61 9.90 -9.97
C TYR A 97 11.74 8.90 -10.23
N SER A 98 12.96 9.41 -10.38
CA SER A 98 14.14 8.58 -10.65
C SER A 98 14.65 7.81 -9.43
N VAL A 99 14.08 8.06 -8.24
CA VAL A 99 14.48 7.45 -6.97
C VAL A 99 13.29 6.75 -6.33
N PRO A 100 13.40 5.47 -5.99
CA PRO A 100 12.28 4.66 -5.50
C PRO A 100 11.89 4.92 -4.04
N ALA A 101 12.77 5.53 -3.24
CA ALA A 101 12.54 5.79 -1.82
C ALA A 101 13.00 7.19 -1.44
N ALA A 102 12.36 7.77 -0.42
CA ALA A 102 12.89 8.94 0.25
C ALA A 102 14.23 8.56 0.91
N ARG A 103 15.29 9.27 0.60
CA ARG A 103 16.59 9.04 1.27
C ARG A 103 16.52 9.55 2.70
N PRO A 104 17.29 8.94 3.63
CA PRO A 104 17.36 9.39 5.01
C PRO A 104 17.84 10.85 5.18
N ASP A 105 18.48 11.41 4.16
CA ASP A 105 18.92 12.81 4.12
C ASP A 105 17.78 13.84 3.99
N GLY A 106 16.56 13.38 3.88
CA GLY A 106 15.38 14.24 3.75
C GLY A 106 15.29 14.98 2.41
N ALA A 107 16.11 14.61 1.43
CA ALA A 107 16.07 15.23 0.12
C ALA A 107 14.73 14.91 -0.58
N LEU A 108 13.96 15.96 -0.87
CA LEU A 108 12.83 15.87 -1.76
C LEU A 108 13.37 15.72 -3.18
N HIS A 109 12.98 14.65 -3.84
CA HIS A 109 13.31 14.43 -5.24
C HIS A 109 12.16 14.94 -6.10
N ASP A 110 12.41 16.05 -6.78
CA ASP A 110 11.48 16.53 -7.78
C ASP A 110 11.37 15.54 -8.94
N PRO A 111 10.18 15.35 -9.50
CA PRO A 111 10.03 14.53 -10.69
C PRO A 111 10.76 15.17 -11.88
N VAL A 112 11.49 14.35 -12.63
CA VAL A 112 12.26 14.78 -13.80
C VAL A 112 11.60 14.31 -15.09
N GLN A 113 11.68 15.13 -16.11
CA GLN A 113 11.18 14.76 -17.43
C GLN A 113 11.97 13.55 -17.95
N ASP A 114 11.27 12.59 -18.55
CA ASP A 114 11.84 11.36 -19.10
C ASP A 114 12.71 10.59 -18.09
N ALA A 115 12.22 10.47 -16.85
CA ALA A 115 12.90 9.73 -15.80
C ALA A 115 13.31 8.32 -16.27
N PRO A 116 14.59 7.94 -16.09
CA PRO A 116 15.08 6.64 -16.53
C PRO A 116 14.46 5.49 -15.71
N ASP A 117 14.49 4.30 -16.28
CA ASP A 117 14.14 3.08 -15.56
C ASP A 117 14.98 2.91 -14.30
N ILE A 118 14.36 2.46 -13.22
CA ILE A 118 15.04 2.25 -11.94
C ILE A 118 15.83 0.92 -12.01
N PRO A 119 17.14 0.93 -11.75
CA PRO A 119 17.94 -0.28 -11.85
C PRO A 119 17.47 -1.39 -10.89
N ALA A 120 17.50 -2.65 -11.33
CA ALA A 120 17.19 -3.81 -10.49
C ALA A 120 18.01 -3.87 -9.18
N ALA A 121 19.23 -3.34 -9.20
CA ALA A 121 20.08 -3.25 -8.00
C ALA A 121 19.41 -2.42 -6.89
N VAL A 122 18.80 -1.30 -7.25
CA VAL A 122 18.09 -0.42 -6.30
C VAL A 122 16.90 -1.16 -5.67
N TYR A 123 16.14 -1.91 -6.47
CA TYR A 123 15.06 -2.74 -5.94
C TYR A 123 15.55 -3.86 -5.02
N ARG A 124 16.74 -4.44 -5.29
CA ARG A 124 17.35 -5.46 -4.41
C ARG A 124 17.78 -4.88 -3.06
N GLU A 125 18.40 -3.71 -3.07
CA GLU A 125 18.78 -3.00 -1.84
C GLU A 125 17.54 -2.66 -1.01
N LEU A 126 16.53 -2.06 -1.64
CA LEU A 126 15.27 -1.71 -1.00
C LEU A 126 14.55 -2.95 -0.42
N TYR A 127 14.53 -4.05 -1.15
CA TYR A 127 13.95 -5.31 -0.67
C TYR A 127 14.67 -5.84 0.57
N GLN A 128 16.02 -5.82 0.56
CA GLN A 128 16.84 -6.27 1.68
C GLN A 128 16.63 -5.37 2.91
N GLU A 129 16.61 -4.06 2.72
CA GLU A 129 16.37 -3.10 3.80
C GLU A 129 14.99 -3.29 4.40
N LEU A 130 13.94 -3.34 3.58
CA LEU A 130 12.57 -3.56 4.03
C LEU A 130 12.44 -4.89 4.80
N THR A 131 12.99 -5.98 4.28
CA THR A 131 12.97 -7.29 4.94
C THR A 131 13.67 -7.23 6.29
N GLY A 132 14.82 -6.58 6.37
CA GLY A 132 15.57 -6.37 7.61
C GLY A 132 14.77 -5.60 8.66
N GLN A 133 14.09 -4.53 8.26
CA GLN A 133 13.27 -3.72 9.17
C GLN A 133 12.00 -4.44 9.61
N LEU A 134 11.40 -5.25 8.75
CA LEU A 134 10.21 -6.04 9.08
C LEU A 134 10.49 -7.10 10.16
N THR A 135 11.72 -7.59 10.28
CA THR A 135 12.06 -8.62 11.28
C THR A 135 11.83 -8.16 12.72
N GLY A 136 11.90 -6.85 12.99
CA GLY A 136 11.68 -6.27 14.33
C GLY A 136 10.22 -5.94 14.64
N LEU A 137 9.30 -6.11 13.70
CA LEU A 137 7.89 -5.79 13.91
C LEU A 137 7.15 -6.92 14.63
N GLN A 138 6.24 -6.53 15.52
CA GLN A 138 5.33 -7.43 16.22
C GLN A 138 3.91 -7.29 15.66
N PHE A 139 3.12 -8.33 15.81
CA PHE A 139 1.72 -8.34 15.42
C PHE A 139 0.85 -7.65 16.48
N SER A 140 0.70 -6.33 16.38
CA SER A 140 -0.13 -5.53 17.28
C SER A 140 -0.70 -4.29 16.57
N PRO A 141 -1.76 -3.65 17.09
CA PRO A 141 -2.30 -2.42 16.50
C PRO A 141 -1.27 -1.28 16.41
N ALA A 142 -0.39 -1.15 17.40
CA ALA A 142 0.67 -0.14 17.39
C ALA A 142 1.68 -0.41 16.26
N GLN A 143 2.00 -1.69 16.02
CA GLN A 143 2.93 -2.08 14.96
C GLN A 143 2.32 -1.99 13.56
N ALA A 144 0.99 -2.01 13.43
CA ALA A 144 0.34 -1.70 12.14
C ALA A 144 0.65 -0.26 11.69
N ASN A 145 0.64 0.69 12.63
CA ASN A 145 1.03 2.08 12.34
C ASN A 145 2.53 2.20 12.04
N ALA A 146 3.37 1.48 12.76
CA ALA A 146 4.82 1.45 12.48
C ALA A 146 5.10 0.87 11.09
N LEU A 147 4.41 -0.22 10.71
CA LEU A 147 4.49 -0.80 9.37
C LEU A 147 4.00 0.19 8.32
N LEU A 148 2.90 0.90 8.57
CA LEU A 148 2.38 1.91 7.65
C LEU A 148 3.42 3.01 7.39
N GLY A 149 4.05 3.55 8.45
CA GLY A 149 5.12 4.56 8.31
C GLY A 149 6.36 4.02 7.61
N LEU A 150 6.73 2.77 7.86
CA LEU A 150 7.83 2.10 7.14
C LEU A 150 7.52 1.99 5.64
N LEU A 151 6.32 1.53 5.29
CA LEU A 151 5.90 1.41 3.89
C LEU A 151 5.79 2.79 3.21
N GLU A 152 5.40 3.83 3.94
CA GLU A 152 5.40 5.20 3.44
C GLU A 152 6.81 5.62 3.03
N SER A 153 7.77 5.46 3.90
CA SER A 153 9.16 5.84 3.64
C SER A 153 9.81 5.06 2.50
N GLN A 154 9.43 3.79 2.32
CA GLN A 154 10.08 2.89 1.36
C GLN A 154 9.32 2.75 0.02
N CYS A 155 8.02 2.98 0.01
CA CYS A 155 7.18 2.65 -1.14
C CYS A 155 6.44 3.84 -1.79
N SER A 156 6.55 5.05 -1.24
CA SER A 156 5.82 6.23 -1.76
C SER A 156 6.26 6.64 -3.15
N ALA A 157 7.52 6.42 -3.52
CA ALA A 157 8.06 6.72 -4.84
C ALA A 157 8.12 5.50 -5.79
N LEU A 158 7.51 4.38 -5.40
CA LEU A 158 7.38 3.18 -6.25
C LEU A 158 6.00 3.14 -6.91
N PRO A 159 5.89 2.81 -8.20
CA PRO A 159 4.57 2.65 -8.82
C PRO A 159 3.85 1.40 -8.29
N ALA A 160 2.56 1.54 -8.05
CA ALA A 160 1.69 0.43 -7.70
C ALA A 160 1.57 -0.60 -8.82
N SER A 161 1.61 -0.14 -10.07
CA SER A 161 1.66 -0.98 -11.26
C SER A 161 2.55 -0.32 -12.31
N THR A 162 3.27 -1.16 -13.06
CA THR A 162 4.05 -0.73 -14.24
C THR A 162 3.47 -1.31 -15.54
N ALA A 163 2.35 -2.02 -15.44
CA ALA A 163 1.75 -2.73 -16.57
C ALA A 163 1.17 -1.77 -17.60
N ARG A 164 0.57 -0.66 -17.14
CA ARG A 164 -0.05 0.35 -17.98
C ARG A 164 0.51 1.73 -17.64
N GLU A 165 0.54 2.60 -18.63
CA GLU A 165 1.05 3.95 -18.47
C GLU A 165 0.15 4.78 -17.52
N GLU A 166 -1.15 4.59 -17.62
CA GLU A 166 -2.17 5.30 -16.86
C GLU A 166 -2.14 4.97 -15.36
N ASP A 167 -1.68 3.76 -15.01
CA ASP A 167 -1.66 3.29 -13.62
C ASP A 167 -0.34 3.64 -12.90
N ARG A 168 0.61 4.28 -13.59
CA ARG A 168 1.96 4.54 -13.06
C ARG A 168 2.05 5.76 -12.15
N ASP A 169 1.01 6.54 -11.98
CA ASP A 169 0.94 7.70 -11.08
C ASP A 169 0.41 7.35 -9.67
N ILE A 170 -0.02 6.10 -9.47
CA ILE A 170 -0.43 5.60 -8.16
C ILE A 170 0.77 4.96 -7.47
N SER A 171 1.11 5.43 -6.26
CA SER A 171 2.20 4.87 -5.49
C SER A 171 1.86 3.49 -4.92
N LEU A 172 2.87 2.63 -4.76
CA LEU A 172 2.69 1.35 -4.10
C LEU A 172 2.20 1.53 -2.65
N TYR A 173 2.73 2.53 -1.94
CA TYR A 173 2.28 2.88 -0.60
C TYR A 173 0.78 3.19 -0.54
N ASP A 174 0.29 4.07 -1.41
CA ASP A 174 -1.12 4.45 -1.41
C ASP A 174 -2.04 3.27 -1.72
N GLN A 175 -1.63 2.40 -2.65
CA GLN A 175 -2.37 1.17 -2.93
C GLN A 175 -2.42 0.24 -1.71
N LEU A 176 -1.28 0.03 -1.01
CA LEU A 176 -1.21 -0.82 0.18
C LEU A 176 -2.05 -0.26 1.33
N LYS A 177 -1.93 1.05 1.59
CA LYS A 177 -2.70 1.76 2.62
C LYS A 177 -4.20 1.64 2.38
N LEU A 178 -4.65 1.92 1.16
CA LEU A 178 -6.06 1.81 0.80
C LEU A 178 -6.56 0.36 0.91
N THR A 179 -5.78 -0.60 0.41
CA THR A 179 -6.12 -2.02 0.51
C THR A 179 -6.28 -2.46 1.97
N ALA A 180 -5.37 -2.04 2.85
CA ALA A 180 -5.43 -2.37 4.27
C ALA A 180 -6.64 -1.75 4.98
N ALA A 181 -6.95 -0.48 4.69
CA ALA A 181 -8.12 0.20 5.24
C ALA A 181 -9.43 -0.49 4.82
N LEU A 182 -9.56 -0.81 3.54
CA LEU A 182 -10.72 -1.53 3.03
C LEU A 182 -10.81 -2.95 3.60
N ALA A 183 -9.69 -3.67 3.73
CA ALA A 183 -9.67 -5.01 4.32
C ALA A 183 -10.13 -5.01 5.78
N ALA A 184 -9.70 -4.00 6.56
CA ALA A 184 -10.16 -3.81 7.93
C ALA A 184 -11.67 -3.57 7.99
N CYS A 185 -12.19 -2.65 7.18
CA CYS A 185 -13.63 -2.34 7.14
C CYS A 185 -14.47 -3.56 6.72
N VAL A 186 -14.06 -4.23 5.66
CA VAL A 186 -14.78 -5.44 5.17
C VAL A 186 -14.76 -6.54 6.22
N SER A 187 -13.62 -6.78 6.89
CA SER A 187 -13.54 -7.80 7.92
C SER A 187 -14.45 -7.50 9.13
N GLU A 188 -14.54 -6.24 9.56
CA GLU A 188 -15.46 -5.82 10.64
C GLU A 188 -16.92 -6.00 10.22
N TYR A 189 -17.27 -5.57 9.01
CA TYR A 189 -18.63 -5.74 8.49
C TYR A 189 -19.06 -7.20 8.45
N LEU A 190 -18.22 -8.06 7.84
CA LEU A 190 -18.53 -9.49 7.71
C LEU A 190 -18.62 -10.22 9.05
N GLN A 191 -17.82 -9.81 10.02
CA GLN A 191 -17.92 -10.36 11.39
C GLN A 191 -19.22 -9.95 12.08
N GLN A 192 -19.60 -8.67 11.97
CA GLN A 192 -20.84 -8.20 12.60
C GLN A 192 -22.09 -8.78 11.96
N ALA A 193 -22.04 -9.01 10.65
CA ALA A 193 -23.15 -9.57 9.89
C ALA A 193 -23.19 -11.11 9.89
N ASP A 194 -22.16 -11.79 10.41
CA ASP A 194 -21.93 -13.24 10.28
C ASP A 194 -22.03 -13.72 8.82
N ALA A 195 -21.42 -12.97 7.90
CA ALA A 195 -21.65 -13.08 6.47
C ALA A 195 -20.38 -13.38 5.64
N PHE A 196 -19.43 -14.15 6.18
CA PHE A 196 -18.18 -14.49 5.48
C PHE A 196 -18.39 -15.26 4.17
N SER A 197 -19.53 -15.92 4.01
CA SER A 197 -19.89 -16.56 2.73
C SER A 197 -20.02 -15.57 1.56
N LEU A 198 -20.25 -14.28 1.82
CA LEU A 198 -20.27 -13.25 0.78
C LEU A 198 -18.89 -13.08 0.08
N LEU A 199 -17.80 -13.51 0.72
CA LEU A 199 -16.49 -13.56 0.05
C LEU A 199 -16.44 -14.58 -1.10
N ASP A 200 -17.34 -15.55 -1.15
CA ASP A 200 -17.47 -16.50 -2.25
C ASP A 200 -18.27 -15.90 -3.43
N THR A 201 -19.01 -14.82 -3.17
CA THR A 201 -19.79 -14.08 -4.16
C THR A 201 -19.40 -12.59 -4.19
N PRO A 202 -18.18 -12.23 -4.67
CA PRO A 202 -17.66 -10.86 -4.63
C PRO A 202 -18.56 -9.82 -5.32
N ALA A 203 -19.34 -10.24 -6.31
CA ALA A 203 -20.28 -9.37 -7.02
C ALA A 203 -21.47 -8.96 -6.11
N GLU A 204 -21.89 -9.82 -5.20
CA GLU A 204 -22.93 -9.52 -4.20
C GLU A 204 -22.33 -8.63 -3.11
N LEU A 205 -21.17 -9.00 -2.57
CA LEU A 205 -20.49 -8.21 -1.53
C LEU A 205 -20.21 -6.76 -1.99
N ARG A 206 -19.94 -6.52 -3.28
CA ARG A 206 -19.78 -5.16 -3.83
C ARG A 206 -21.04 -4.29 -3.73
N ARG A 207 -22.20 -4.88 -3.52
CA ARG A 207 -23.48 -4.16 -3.38
C ARG A 207 -23.86 -3.90 -1.94
N GLU A 208 -23.15 -4.54 -1.00
CA GLU A 208 -23.39 -4.37 0.43
C GLU A 208 -22.79 -3.05 0.92
N PRO A 209 -23.45 -2.34 1.84
CA PRO A 209 -22.92 -1.13 2.46
C PRO A 209 -21.88 -1.47 3.53
N ALA A 210 -20.78 -2.14 3.12
CA ALA A 210 -19.77 -2.70 4.02
C ALA A 210 -18.88 -1.65 4.68
N PHE A 211 -18.85 -0.41 4.20
CA PHE A 211 -18.08 0.69 4.78
C PHE A 211 -18.65 2.05 4.41
N LEU A 212 -18.35 3.04 5.24
CA LEU A 212 -18.69 4.43 5.01
C LEU A 212 -17.43 5.21 4.62
N LEU A 213 -17.45 5.89 3.48
CA LEU A 213 -16.46 6.90 3.15
C LEU A 213 -16.89 8.24 3.74
N TYR A 214 -16.10 8.73 4.71
CA TYR A 214 -16.31 10.03 5.33
C TYR A 214 -15.20 10.97 4.94
N THR A 215 -15.56 12.16 4.48
CA THR A 215 -14.63 13.26 4.23
C THR A 215 -15.04 14.48 5.05
N ALA A 216 -14.06 15.17 5.63
CA ALA A 216 -14.27 16.40 6.34
C ALA A 216 -13.21 17.42 5.94
N ASP A 217 -13.62 18.67 5.80
CA ASP A 217 -12.75 19.79 5.57
C ASP A 217 -12.98 20.88 6.60
N PHE A 218 -11.91 21.53 7.02
CA PHE A 218 -11.96 22.69 7.92
C PHE A 218 -11.83 23.96 7.09
N SER A 219 -12.93 24.59 6.80
CA SER A 219 -12.92 25.92 6.17
C SER A 219 -12.43 26.98 7.16
N ARG A 220 -11.73 28.02 6.66
CA ARG A 220 -11.20 29.16 7.43
C ARG A 220 -10.03 28.86 8.39
N ILE A 221 -9.26 27.80 8.16
CA ILE A 221 -8.04 27.54 8.94
C ILE A 221 -7.10 28.75 8.93
N GLN A 222 -6.92 29.40 7.79
CA GLN A 222 -6.12 30.64 7.69
C GLN A 222 -6.64 31.74 8.62
N ARG A 223 -7.95 31.96 8.68
CA ARG A 223 -8.53 32.97 9.59
C ARG A 223 -8.31 32.59 11.05
N PHE A 224 -8.33 31.32 11.40
CA PHE A 224 -8.04 30.85 12.76
C PHE A 224 -6.57 31.02 13.12
N ILE A 225 -5.65 30.63 12.21
CA ILE A 225 -4.19 30.74 12.43
C ILE A 225 -3.75 32.23 12.47
N TYR A 226 -4.34 33.07 11.62
CA TYR A 226 -3.99 34.50 11.53
C TYR A 226 -4.85 35.42 12.43
N THR A 227 -5.68 34.84 13.31
CA THR A 227 -6.25 35.60 14.41
C THR A 227 -5.17 35.83 15.47
N VAL A 228 -4.17 36.63 15.13
CA VAL A 228 -3.18 37.11 16.08
C VAL A 228 -3.89 38.12 16.98
N HIS A 229 -4.06 37.79 18.24
CA HIS A 229 -4.49 38.74 19.23
C HIS A 229 -3.38 39.75 19.40
N THR A 230 -3.56 40.92 18.83
CA THR A 230 -2.74 42.10 19.11
C THR A 230 -3.15 42.75 20.47
N GLU A 231 -3.25 41.93 21.51
CA GLU A 231 -3.34 42.43 22.86
C GLU A 231 -1.95 42.36 23.49
N GLY A 232 -1.23 43.47 23.44
CA GLY A 232 0.04 43.62 24.15
C GLY A 232 1.17 44.21 23.31
N ALA A 233 0.97 45.29 22.61
CA ALA A 233 2.02 46.21 22.21
C ALA A 233 1.91 47.50 22.98
#